data_6f64f97fb1aa6ae08b99547b7450dad1
#
_entry.id   6f64f97fb1aa6ae08b99547b7450dad1
#
_cell.length_a   1.000
_cell.length_b   1.000
_cell.length_c   1.000
_cell.angle_alpha   90.00
_cell.angle_beta   90.00
_cell.angle_gamma   90.00
#
_symmetry.space_group_name_H-M   'P 1'
#
loop_
_entity.id
_entity.type
_entity.pdbx_description
1 polymer ?
#
loop_
_entity_poly.entity_id
_entity_poly.type
_entity_poly.pdbx_seq_one_letter_code
_entity_poly.pdbx_strand_id
1 'polypeptide(L)'
;MSDATDTRRPGRPRSPEAHAAILRAAMELALEGGLRGLSMEAIAARAGVGKATIYRRWKSKEALFAEAVQQMARTPEAPDTGTVRGDVETSTKAVLDGMTREALRIMPRLLADGADDPALLAAMQDALLTPRRAMIGEILRRGVARGELRADLDVELVTHLLFGSAIAHVLMSGGDTTALVDLPLRVFDTLAAGITR
;
A
#
# COMPACT_ATOMS: atom_id res chain seq x y z
N MET A 1 60.52 -5.25 -12.04
CA MET A 1 59.46 -4.42 -11.42
C MET A 1 58.19 -4.66 -12.22
N SER A 2 57.34 -5.55 -11.71
CA SER A 2 56.12 -5.99 -12.40
C SER A 2 54.94 -5.42 -11.61
N ASP A 3 54.28 -4.47 -12.21
CA ASP A 3 53.11 -3.78 -11.63
C ASP A 3 51.88 -4.64 -11.89
N ALA A 4 51.44 -5.33 -10.86
CA ALA A 4 50.23 -6.15 -10.92
C ALA A 4 49.00 -5.24 -10.63
N THR A 5 48.41 -4.71 -11.69
CA THR A 5 47.13 -4.01 -11.62
C THR A 5 46.04 -4.98 -11.18
N ASP A 6 45.69 -4.89 -9.91
CA ASP A 6 44.47 -5.53 -9.32
C ASP A 6 43.19 -4.97 -9.95
N THR A 7 42.76 -5.59 -11.05
CA THR A 7 41.46 -5.29 -11.65
C THR A 7 40.36 -5.98 -10.83
N ARG A 8 39.88 -5.30 -9.78
CA ARG A 8 38.60 -5.65 -9.12
C ARG A 8 37.52 -5.77 -10.18
N ARG A 9 37.08 -6.99 -10.46
CA ARG A 9 35.93 -7.27 -11.32
C ARG A 9 34.71 -6.52 -10.78
N PRO A 10 33.99 -5.74 -11.60
CA PRO A 10 32.72 -5.13 -11.20
C PRO A 10 31.78 -6.24 -10.70
N GLY A 11 31.18 -6.06 -9.52
CA GLY A 11 30.22 -7.00 -8.96
C GLY A 11 29.08 -7.24 -9.97
N ARG A 12 28.64 -8.51 -10.05
CA ARG A 12 27.56 -8.96 -10.94
C ARG A 12 26.39 -7.95 -10.89
N PRO A 13 25.87 -7.48 -12.05
CA PRO A 13 24.78 -6.51 -12.10
C PRO A 13 23.62 -6.94 -11.21
N ARG A 14 22.97 -5.98 -10.55
CA ARG A 14 21.78 -6.21 -9.69
C ARG A 14 20.72 -6.93 -10.52
N SER A 15 20.47 -8.21 -10.27
CA SER A 15 19.41 -8.95 -10.99
C SER A 15 18.04 -8.40 -10.60
N PRO A 16 17.27 -7.79 -11.53
CA PRO A 16 15.88 -7.38 -11.28
C PRO A 16 15.00 -8.58 -10.90
N GLU A 17 15.32 -9.76 -11.44
CA GLU A 17 14.59 -11.00 -11.16
C GLU A 17 14.75 -11.45 -9.70
N ALA A 18 15.99 -11.40 -9.15
CA ALA A 18 16.24 -11.71 -7.75
C ALA A 18 15.52 -10.69 -6.81
N HIS A 19 15.47 -9.41 -7.20
CA HIS A 19 14.75 -8.40 -6.46
C HIS A 19 13.24 -8.72 -6.40
N ALA A 20 12.62 -8.96 -7.57
CA ALA A 20 11.21 -9.32 -7.64
C ALA A 20 10.90 -10.63 -6.90
N ALA A 21 11.80 -11.63 -6.95
CA ALA A 21 11.64 -12.89 -6.22
C ALA A 21 11.66 -12.68 -4.70
N ILE A 22 12.52 -11.80 -4.18
CA ILE A 22 12.59 -11.47 -2.75
C ILE A 22 11.30 -10.79 -2.28
N LEU A 23 10.79 -9.80 -3.04
CA LEU A 23 9.56 -9.10 -2.68
C LEU A 23 8.34 -10.03 -2.72
N ARG A 24 8.26 -10.92 -3.73
CA ARG A 24 7.21 -11.95 -3.78
C ARG A 24 7.30 -12.89 -2.59
N ALA A 25 8.48 -13.40 -2.27
CA ALA A 25 8.69 -14.29 -1.13
C ALA A 25 8.24 -13.66 0.20
N ALA A 26 8.49 -12.38 0.40
CA ALA A 26 8.03 -11.65 1.59
C ALA A 26 6.51 -11.62 1.67
N MET A 27 5.84 -11.36 0.54
CA MET A 27 4.38 -11.33 0.50
C MET A 27 3.76 -12.73 0.69
N GLU A 28 4.31 -13.76 0.05
CA GLU A 28 3.87 -15.16 0.23
C GLU A 28 3.96 -15.58 1.70
N LEU A 29 5.08 -15.30 2.37
CA LEU A 29 5.26 -15.60 3.80
C LEU A 29 4.28 -14.83 4.68
N ALA A 30 4.03 -13.56 4.36
CA ALA A 30 3.02 -12.78 5.07
C ALA A 30 1.61 -13.33 4.86
N LEU A 31 1.28 -13.82 3.65
CA LEU A 31 0.01 -14.49 3.34
C LEU A 31 -0.17 -15.79 4.12
N GLU A 32 0.87 -16.61 4.21
CA GLU A 32 0.85 -17.91 4.88
C GLU A 32 0.83 -17.80 6.41
N GLY A 33 1.78 -17.03 6.95
CA GLY A 33 2.10 -17.00 8.38
C GLY A 33 1.75 -15.69 9.11
N GLY A 34 1.26 -14.66 8.39
CA GLY A 34 1.12 -13.31 8.93
C GLY A 34 2.47 -12.63 9.15
N LEU A 35 2.45 -11.46 9.81
CA LEU A 35 3.66 -10.69 10.07
C LEU A 35 4.62 -11.36 11.05
N ARG A 36 4.10 -12.21 11.94
CA ARG A 36 4.90 -12.96 12.94
C ARG A 36 5.86 -13.95 12.29
N GLY A 37 5.48 -14.54 11.15
CA GLY A 37 6.31 -15.49 10.39
C GLY A 37 7.39 -14.82 9.53
N LEU A 38 7.38 -13.50 9.43
CA LEU A 38 8.26 -12.75 8.54
C LEU A 38 9.65 -12.56 9.17
N SER A 39 10.67 -13.17 8.56
CA SER A 39 12.08 -12.96 8.90
C SER A 39 12.94 -12.87 7.66
N MET A 40 14.06 -12.18 7.76
CA MET A 40 15.02 -12.05 6.65
C MET A 40 15.53 -13.41 6.18
N GLU A 41 15.67 -14.35 7.11
CA GLU A 41 16.10 -15.73 6.86
C GLU A 41 15.04 -16.53 6.08
N ALA A 42 13.79 -16.45 6.50
CA ALA A 42 12.67 -17.12 5.83
C ALA A 42 12.48 -16.56 4.41
N ILE A 43 12.59 -15.25 4.24
CA ILE A 43 12.51 -14.59 2.93
C ILE A 43 13.66 -15.04 2.03
N ALA A 44 14.91 -15.10 2.55
CA ALA A 44 16.06 -15.56 1.78
C ALA A 44 15.89 -17.00 1.28
N ALA A 45 15.46 -17.90 2.19
CA ALA A 45 15.20 -19.29 1.88
C ALA A 45 14.09 -19.45 0.83
N ARG A 46 12.96 -18.75 0.98
CA ARG A 46 11.84 -18.78 0.04
C ARG A 46 12.22 -18.23 -1.34
N ALA A 47 12.99 -17.14 -1.39
CA ALA A 47 13.43 -16.50 -2.63
C ALA A 47 14.60 -17.24 -3.31
N GLY A 48 15.19 -18.26 -2.68
CA GLY A 48 16.34 -18.99 -3.21
C GLY A 48 17.61 -18.14 -3.31
N VAL A 49 17.79 -17.16 -2.41
CA VAL A 49 18.96 -16.26 -2.41
C VAL A 49 19.74 -16.35 -1.11
N GLY A 50 21.03 -16.00 -1.18
CA GLY A 50 21.85 -15.90 0.03
C GLY A 50 21.44 -14.71 0.90
N LYS A 51 21.50 -14.86 2.24
CA LYS A 51 21.22 -13.80 3.23
C LYS A 51 21.94 -12.49 2.91
N ALA A 52 23.22 -12.55 2.53
CA ALA A 52 23.99 -11.37 2.16
C ALA A 52 23.39 -10.56 1.00
N THR A 53 22.65 -11.22 0.11
CA THR A 53 21.96 -10.56 -1.01
C THR A 53 20.80 -9.69 -0.50
N ILE A 54 20.07 -10.15 0.51
CA ILE A 54 18.98 -9.39 1.12
C ILE A 54 19.54 -8.24 1.96
N TYR A 55 20.46 -8.52 2.90
CA TYR A 55 21.01 -7.50 3.81
C TYR A 55 21.78 -6.38 3.10
N ARG A 56 22.29 -6.62 1.89
CA ARG A 56 22.89 -5.57 1.06
C ARG A 56 21.85 -4.56 0.55
N ARG A 57 20.57 -4.95 0.42
CA ARG A 57 19.50 -4.11 -0.14
C ARG A 57 18.61 -3.53 0.94
N TRP A 58 18.23 -4.34 1.91
CA TRP A 58 17.33 -3.93 2.99
C TRP A 58 18.02 -4.13 4.33
N LYS A 59 17.97 -3.10 5.16
CA LYS A 59 18.59 -3.13 6.49
C LYS A 59 17.72 -3.87 7.51
N SER A 60 16.41 -4.01 7.24
CA SER A 60 15.45 -4.66 8.12
C SER A 60 14.32 -5.34 7.35
N LYS A 61 13.59 -6.25 8.00
CA LYS A 61 12.42 -6.91 7.43
C LYS A 61 11.28 -5.93 7.15
N GLU A 62 11.16 -4.88 7.97
CA GLU A 62 10.16 -3.82 7.84
C GLU A 62 10.37 -3.04 6.54
N ALA A 63 11.60 -2.63 6.27
CA ALA A 63 11.94 -1.92 5.04
C ALA A 63 11.71 -2.78 3.78
N LEU A 64 12.04 -4.07 3.86
CA LEU A 64 11.79 -5.02 2.77
C LEU A 64 10.29 -5.22 2.56
N PHE A 65 9.53 -5.43 3.64
CA PHE A 65 8.09 -5.64 3.58
C PHE A 65 7.36 -4.40 3.08
N ALA A 66 7.75 -3.20 3.53
CA ALA A 66 7.20 -1.94 3.03
C ALA A 66 7.34 -1.82 1.50
N GLU A 67 8.52 -2.14 0.96
CA GLU A 67 8.75 -2.11 -0.48
C GLU A 67 7.92 -3.18 -1.22
N ALA A 68 7.78 -4.39 -0.63
CA ALA A 68 6.93 -5.44 -1.18
C ALA A 68 5.46 -5.01 -1.24
N VAL A 69 4.95 -4.38 -0.19
CA VAL A 69 3.59 -3.81 -0.13
C VAL A 69 3.41 -2.70 -1.17
N GLN A 70 4.36 -1.77 -1.29
CA GLN A 70 4.31 -0.70 -2.29
C GLN A 70 4.27 -1.24 -3.72
N GLN A 71 5.03 -2.30 -4.00
CA GLN A 71 5.05 -2.91 -5.34
C GLN A 71 3.74 -3.62 -5.68
N MET A 72 3.10 -4.27 -4.70
CA MET A 72 1.83 -4.99 -4.89
C MET A 72 0.60 -4.10 -4.90
N ALA A 73 0.65 -3.00 -4.18
CA ALA A 73 -0.51 -2.16 -3.92
C ALA A 73 -0.18 -0.69 -4.23
N ARG A 74 0.37 -0.46 -5.42
CA ARG A 74 0.74 0.88 -5.87
C ARG A 74 -0.47 1.81 -5.80
N THR A 75 -0.31 2.92 -5.08
CA THR A 75 -1.31 3.97 -5.08
C THR A 75 -1.25 4.72 -6.42
N PRO A 76 -2.34 4.83 -7.16
CA PRO A 76 -2.38 5.63 -8.39
C PRO A 76 -2.22 7.12 -8.05
N GLU A 77 -1.89 7.91 -9.06
CA GLU A 77 -2.02 9.37 -8.95
C GLU A 77 -3.49 9.75 -8.77
N ALA A 78 -3.73 10.88 -8.12
CA ALA A 78 -5.09 11.39 -7.95
C ALA A 78 -5.69 11.75 -9.32
N PRO A 79 -6.76 11.08 -9.77
CA PRO A 79 -7.38 11.37 -11.06
C PRO A 79 -7.99 12.77 -11.04
N ASP A 80 -8.15 13.38 -12.22
CA ASP A 80 -8.83 14.65 -12.43
C ASP A 80 -9.85 14.52 -13.55
N THR A 81 -11.04 14.06 -13.20
CA THR A 81 -12.16 13.83 -14.12
C THR A 81 -13.06 15.06 -14.29
N GLY A 82 -12.74 16.14 -13.55
CA GLY A 82 -13.55 17.35 -13.52
C GLY A 82 -14.59 17.38 -12.39
N THR A 83 -14.82 16.28 -11.68
CA THR A 83 -15.74 16.22 -10.54
C THR A 83 -15.18 15.36 -9.40
N VAL A 84 -15.48 15.75 -8.15
CA VAL A 84 -15.05 14.97 -6.97
C VAL A 84 -15.60 13.54 -7.03
N ARG A 85 -16.87 13.38 -7.42
CA ARG A 85 -17.50 12.08 -7.51
C ARG A 85 -16.82 11.16 -8.53
N GLY A 86 -16.52 11.71 -9.73
CA GLY A 86 -15.80 11.00 -10.78
C GLY A 86 -14.36 10.64 -10.37
N ASP A 87 -13.69 11.53 -9.63
CA ASP A 87 -12.34 11.31 -9.10
C ASP A 87 -12.35 10.18 -8.06
N VAL A 88 -13.33 10.16 -7.13
CA VAL A 88 -13.50 9.09 -6.13
C VAL A 88 -13.78 7.74 -6.81
N GLU A 89 -14.65 7.70 -7.82
CA GLU A 89 -14.96 6.49 -8.58
C GLU A 89 -13.71 5.94 -9.30
N THR A 90 -13.02 6.81 -10.03
CA THR A 90 -11.84 6.44 -10.82
C THR A 90 -10.69 5.97 -9.91
N SER A 91 -10.45 6.67 -8.80
CA SER A 91 -9.41 6.27 -7.83
C SER A 91 -9.74 4.95 -7.15
N THR A 92 -11.00 4.70 -6.78
CA THR A 92 -11.45 3.45 -6.19
C THR A 92 -11.20 2.28 -7.13
N LYS A 93 -11.61 2.39 -8.39
CA LYS A 93 -11.36 1.39 -9.43
C LYS A 93 -9.86 1.12 -9.59
N ALA A 94 -9.06 2.16 -9.77
CA ALA A 94 -7.63 2.03 -9.99
C ALA A 94 -6.91 1.37 -8.79
N VAL A 95 -7.34 1.66 -7.55
CA VAL A 95 -6.80 1.00 -6.34
C VAL A 95 -7.17 -0.48 -6.33
N LEU A 96 -8.42 -0.83 -6.64
CA LEU A 96 -8.89 -2.23 -6.61
C LEU A 96 -8.27 -3.05 -7.75
N ASP A 97 -8.15 -2.49 -8.94
CA ASP A 97 -7.49 -3.14 -10.09
C ASP A 97 -6.00 -3.40 -9.83
N GLY A 98 -5.36 -2.54 -9.04
CA GLY A 98 -3.97 -2.71 -8.61
C GLY A 98 -3.76 -3.69 -7.46
N MET A 99 -4.84 -4.28 -6.89
CA MET A 99 -4.75 -5.21 -5.76
C MET A 99 -5.21 -6.61 -6.16
N THR A 100 -4.45 -7.63 -5.75
CA THR A 100 -4.93 -9.00 -5.87
C THR A 100 -5.99 -9.31 -4.81
N ARG A 101 -6.86 -10.29 -5.10
CA ARG A 101 -7.86 -10.75 -4.12
C ARG A 101 -7.21 -11.27 -2.84
N GLU A 102 -6.06 -11.91 -2.97
CA GLU A 102 -5.26 -12.40 -1.86
C GLU A 102 -4.77 -11.25 -0.98
N ALA A 103 -4.27 -10.16 -1.58
CA ALA A 103 -3.84 -8.96 -0.86
C ALA A 103 -4.98 -8.32 -0.06
N LEU A 104 -6.19 -8.28 -0.62
CA LEU A 104 -7.37 -7.77 0.08
C LEU A 104 -7.77 -8.68 1.26
N ARG A 105 -7.75 -10.00 1.07
CA ARG A 105 -8.12 -10.97 2.12
C ARG A 105 -7.18 -11.01 3.31
N ILE A 106 -5.89 -10.70 3.11
CA ILE A 106 -4.90 -10.71 4.19
C ILE A 106 -4.91 -9.42 5.01
N MET A 107 -5.44 -8.32 4.48
CA MET A 107 -5.39 -7.00 5.11
C MET A 107 -5.88 -7.01 6.57
N PRO A 108 -7.02 -7.65 6.93
CA PRO A 108 -7.47 -7.73 8.32
C PRO A 108 -6.43 -8.38 9.23
N ARG A 109 -5.79 -9.45 8.76
CA ARG A 109 -4.77 -10.16 9.52
C ARG A 109 -3.51 -9.31 9.70
N LEU A 110 -3.06 -8.62 8.64
CA LEU A 110 -1.90 -7.74 8.72
C LEU A 110 -2.11 -6.60 9.73
N LEU A 111 -3.33 -6.03 9.76
CA LEU A 111 -3.68 -4.99 10.72
C LEU A 111 -3.73 -5.55 12.17
N ALA A 112 -4.27 -6.76 12.37
CA ALA A 112 -4.30 -7.41 13.67
C ALA A 112 -2.89 -7.78 14.17
N ASP A 113 -2.07 -8.40 13.31
CA ASP A 113 -0.69 -8.79 13.63
C ASP A 113 0.20 -7.56 13.91
N GLY A 114 -0.10 -6.41 13.29
CA GLY A 114 0.61 -5.17 13.49
C GLY A 114 0.54 -4.62 14.91
N ALA A 115 -0.47 -5.02 15.69
CA ALA A 115 -0.56 -4.68 17.11
C ALA A 115 0.62 -5.25 17.92
N ASP A 116 1.19 -6.38 17.48
CA ASP A 116 2.31 -7.04 18.15
C ASP A 116 3.69 -6.63 17.58
N ASP A 117 3.71 -5.95 16.43
CA ASP A 117 4.94 -5.43 15.78
C ASP A 117 4.70 -3.99 15.30
N PRO A 118 4.81 -2.98 16.19
CA PRO A 118 4.54 -1.58 15.85
C PRO A 118 5.41 -1.04 14.72
N ALA A 119 6.65 -1.49 14.58
CA ALA A 119 7.56 -1.04 13.52
C ALA A 119 7.09 -1.54 12.15
N LEU A 120 6.61 -2.78 12.07
CA LEU A 120 6.08 -3.36 10.86
C LEU A 120 4.72 -2.74 10.48
N LEU A 121 3.87 -2.46 11.49
CA LEU A 121 2.62 -1.71 11.28
C LEU A 121 2.89 -0.31 10.73
N ALA A 122 3.85 0.44 11.31
CA ALA A 122 4.23 1.76 10.82
C ALA A 122 4.73 1.69 9.38
N ALA A 123 5.60 0.72 9.05
CA ALA A 123 6.10 0.52 7.69
C ALA A 123 4.95 0.24 6.68
N MET A 124 3.96 -0.55 7.08
CA MET A 124 2.77 -0.81 6.27
C MET A 124 1.88 0.44 6.13
N GLN A 125 1.71 1.21 7.20
CA GLN A 125 0.96 2.46 7.16
C GLN A 125 1.60 3.45 6.19
N ASP A 126 2.91 3.65 6.27
CA ASP A 126 3.64 4.56 5.40
C ASP A 126 3.66 4.09 3.93
N ALA A 127 3.76 2.78 3.73
CA ALA A 127 3.83 2.21 2.39
C ALA A 127 2.48 2.20 1.66
N LEU A 128 1.37 2.03 2.38
CA LEU A 128 0.05 1.75 1.79
C LEU A 128 -1.02 2.77 2.18
N LEU A 129 -1.19 3.04 3.47
CA LEU A 129 -2.34 3.81 3.94
C LEU A 129 -2.13 5.31 3.77
N THR A 130 -0.94 5.81 4.09
CA THR A 130 -0.60 7.23 3.99
C THR A 130 -0.70 7.77 2.56
N PRO A 131 -0.13 7.10 1.51
CA PRO A 131 -0.29 7.57 0.14
C PRO A 131 -1.74 7.60 -0.34
N ARG A 132 -2.55 6.61 0.06
CA ARG A 132 -3.97 6.55 -0.32
C ARG A 132 -4.79 7.65 0.33
N ARG A 133 -4.55 7.94 1.61
CA ARG A 133 -5.19 9.08 2.28
C ARG A 133 -4.78 10.40 1.63
N ALA A 134 -3.51 10.56 1.28
CA ALA A 134 -3.03 11.75 0.60
C ALA A 134 -3.72 11.95 -0.75
N MET A 135 -3.92 10.89 -1.52
CA MET A 135 -4.66 10.91 -2.79
C MET A 135 -6.11 11.37 -2.61
N ILE A 136 -6.84 10.82 -1.64
CA ILE A 136 -8.23 11.24 -1.36
C ILE A 136 -8.26 12.69 -0.91
N GLY A 137 -7.37 13.09 0.00
CA GLY A 137 -7.28 14.48 0.47
C GLY A 137 -6.98 15.46 -0.68
N GLU A 138 -6.20 15.05 -1.67
CA GLU A 138 -5.95 15.87 -2.87
C GLU A 138 -7.21 16.03 -3.72
N ILE A 139 -7.96 14.96 -3.96
CA ILE A 139 -9.24 14.99 -4.67
C ILE A 139 -10.21 15.98 -3.99
N LEU A 140 -10.36 15.88 -2.67
CA LEU A 140 -11.25 16.76 -1.91
C LEU A 140 -10.80 18.23 -1.94
N ARG A 141 -9.48 18.51 -1.78
CA ARG A 141 -8.95 19.88 -1.87
C ARG A 141 -9.21 20.52 -3.24
N ARG A 142 -9.06 19.74 -4.32
CA ARG A 142 -9.40 20.19 -5.66
C ARG A 142 -10.91 20.48 -5.79
N GLY A 143 -11.76 19.65 -5.20
CA GLY A 143 -13.22 19.88 -5.16
C GLY A 143 -13.58 21.17 -4.44
N VAL A 144 -12.91 21.50 -3.34
CA VAL A 144 -13.05 22.78 -2.65
C VAL A 144 -12.61 23.94 -3.55
N ALA A 145 -11.43 23.80 -4.19
CA ALA A 145 -10.90 24.83 -5.09
C ALA A 145 -11.80 25.09 -6.32
N ARG A 146 -12.47 24.06 -6.85
CA ARG A 146 -13.43 24.17 -7.95
C ARG A 146 -14.81 24.68 -7.50
N GLY A 147 -15.05 24.77 -6.19
CA GLY A 147 -16.34 25.18 -5.62
C GLY A 147 -17.43 24.11 -5.67
N GLU A 148 -17.07 22.84 -5.92
CA GLU A 148 -17.98 21.70 -5.80
C GLU A 148 -18.30 21.37 -4.33
N LEU A 149 -17.30 21.54 -3.47
CA LEU A 149 -17.41 21.34 -2.04
C LEU A 149 -17.37 22.67 -1.30
N ARG A 150 -17.98 22.72 -0.12
CA ARG A 150 -17.98 23.94 0.73
C ARG A 150 -16.55 24.35 1.11
N ALA A 151 -16.28 25.65 1.16
CA ALA A 151 -14.94 26.20 1.39
C ALA A 151 -14.38 25.91 2.80
N ASP A 152 -15.26 25.68 3.77
CA ASP A 152 -14.93 25.36 5.17
C ASP A 152 -14.95 23.85 5.45
N LEU A 153 -14.84 23.01 4.39
CA LEU A 153 -14.82 21.56 4.54
C LEU A 153 -13.61 21.12 5.36
N ASP A 154 -13.85 20.32 6.40
CA ASP A 154 -12.79 19.57 7.06
C ASP A 154 -12.36 18.39 6.16
N VAL A 155 -11.38 18.67 5.31
CA VAL A 155 -10.86 17.71 4.33
C VAL A 155 -10.26 16.47 5.03
N GLU A 156 -9.65 16.64 6.19
CA GLU A 156 -9.05 15.54 6.93
C GLU A 156 -10.12 14.59 7.47
N LEU A 157 -11.16 15.13 8.09
CA LEU A 157 -12.30 14.36 8.58
C LEU A 157 -12.99 13.58 7.45
N VAL A 158 -13.29 14.24 6.34
CA VAL A 158 -13.95 13.57 5.19
C VAL A 158 -13.04 12.52 4.56
N THR A 159 -11.73 12.77 4.49
CA THR A 159 -10.75 11.76 4.06
C THR A 159 -10.81 10.53 4.98
N HIS A 160 -10.86 10.70 6.28
CA HIS A 160 -10.97 9.61 7.25
C HIS A 160 -12.28 8.83 7.10
N LEU A 161 -13.40 9.51 6.85
CA LEU A 161 -14.69 8.85 6.64
C LEU A 161 -14.70 8.00 5.37
N LEU A 162 -14.21 8.54 4.25
CA LEU A 162 -14.16 7.82 2.97
C LEU A 162 -13.19 6.63 3.02
N PHE A 163 -11.98 6.86 3.49
CA PHE A 163 -10.95 5.83 3.54
C PHE A 163 -11.21 4.82 4.66
N GLY A 164 -11.57 5.32 5.86
CA GLY A 164 -11.81 4.50 7.04
C GLY A 164 -13.00 3.55 6.87
N SER A 165 -14.04 3.95 6.13
CA SER A 165 -15.18 3.09 5.82
C SER A 165 -14.77 1.83 5.04
N ALA A 166 -13.85 1.95 4.08
CA ALA A 166 -13.34 0.81 3.32
C ALA A 166 -12.53 -0.13 4.22
N ILE A 167 -11.67 0.42 5.09
CA ILE A 167 -10.91 -0.38 6.05
C ILE A 167 -11.83 -1.08 7.05
N ALA A 168 -12.79 -0.34 7.62
CA ALA A 168 -13.77 -0.90 8.54
C ALA A 168 -14.59 -2.03 7.89
N HIS A 169 -15.03 -1.83 6.64
CA HIS A 169 -15.74 -2.88 5.90
C HIS A 169 -14.91 -4.15 5.78
N VAL A 170 -13.65 -4.06 5.33
CA VAL A 170 -12.76 -5.23 5.20
C VAL A 170 -12.58 -5.96 6.53
N LEU A 171 -12.44 -5.22 7.64
CA LEU A 171 -12.29 -5.80 8.97
C LEU A 171 -13.57 -6.49 9.46
N MET A 172 -14.74 -5.88 9.23
CA MET A 172 -16.02 -6.36 9.75
C MET A 172 -16.67 -7.43 8.88
N SER A 173 -16.38 -7.48 7.58
CA SER A 173 -16.93 -8.45 6.63
C SER A 173 -16.15 -9.77 6.56
N GLY A 174 -15.13 -9.97 7.42
CA GLY A 174 -14.28 -11.15 7.36
C GLY A 174 -13.46 -11.24 6.06
N GLY A 175 -13.20 -10.09 5.41
CA GLY A 175 -12.41 -10.00 4.18
C GLY A 175 -13.25 -10.09 2.90
N ASP A 176 -14.57 -9.96 2.98
CA ASP A 176 -15.39 -9.74 1.79
C ASP A 176 -15.06 -8.36 1.20
N THR A 177 -14.68 -8.36 -0.06
CA THR A 177 -14.24 -7.16 -0.79
C THR A 177 -15.23 -6.74 -1.87
N THR A 178 -16.33 -7.44 -2.02
CA THR A 178 -17.31 -7.20 -3.11
C THR A 178 -17.92 -5.80 -3.02
N ALA A 179 -18.20 -5.31 -1.81
CA ALA A 179 -18.75 -3.99 -1.59
C ALA A 179 -17.73 -2.85 -1.73
N LEU A 180 -16.42 -3.14 -1.78
CA LEU A 180 -15.39 -2.09 -1.90
C LEU A 180 -15.46 -1.34 -3.23
N VAL A 181 -16.10 -1.90 -4.24
CA VAL A 181 -16.24 -1.28 -5.58
C VAL A 181 -17.10 -0.02 -5.49
N ASP A 182 -18.18 -0.06 -4.74
CA ASP A 182 -19.18 1.02 -4.64
C ASP A 182 -19.23 1.71 -3.27
N LEU A 183 -18.69 1.10 -2.23
CA LEU A 183 -18.74 1.63 -0.87
C LEU A 183 -18.21 3.07 -0.74
N PRO A 184 -17.02 3.42 -1.28
CA PRO A 184 -16.54 4.80 -1.18
C PRO A 184 -17.47 5.81 -1.86
N LEU A 185 -18.10 5.44 -2.98
CA LEU A 185 -19.09 6.28 -3.67
C LEU A 185 -20.37 6.44 -2.85
N ARG A 186 -20.88 5.37 -2.27
CA ARG A 186 -22.06 5.41 -1.40
C ARG A 186 -21.83 6.26 -0.17
N VAL A 187 -20.63 6.17 0.44
CA VAL A 187 -20.26 7.04 1.56
C VAL A 187 -20.16 8.48 1.10
N PHE A 188 -19.52 8.76 -0.04
CA PHE A 188 -19.46 10.11 -0.60
C PHE A 188 -20.87 10.65 -0.89
N ASP A 189 -21.73 9.91 -1.58
CA ASP A 189 -23.09 10.34 -1.91
C ASP A 189 -23.93 10.59 -0.63
N THR A 190 -23.72 9.79 0.43
CA THR A 190 -24.38 9.99 1.73
C THR A 190 -23.93 11.29 2.41
N LEU A 191 -22.65 11.62 2.31
CA LEU A 191 -22.09 12.84 2.89
C LEU A 191 -22.38 14.07 2.03
N ALA A 192 -22.64 13.90 0.73
CA ALA A 192 -22.74 15.00 -0.24
C ALA A 192 -23.73 16.08 0.18
N ALA A 193 -24.89 15.71 0.75
CA ALA A 193 -25.90 16.69 1.24
C ALA A 193 -25.36 17.67 2.30
N GLY A 194 -24.29 17.30 3.02
CA GLY A 194 -23.65 18.12 4.06
C GLY A 194 -22.33 18.76 3.65
N ILE A 195 -21.75 18.38 2.49
CA ILE A 195 -20.40 18.81 2.06
C ILE A 195 -20.38 19.50 0.69
N THR A 196 -21.45 19.39 -0.10
CA THR A 196 -21.61 20.14 -1.35
C THR A 196 -22.13 21.55 -1.08
N ARG A 197 -22.01 22.42 -2.08
CA ARG A 197 -22.59 23.78 -2.05
C ARG A 197 -24.07 23.77 -2.35
#